data_6e55a624d0743721629ecf7c125ca014
#
_entry.id   6e55a624d0743721629ecf7c125ca014
#
_cell.length_a   1.000
_cell.length_b   1.000
_cell.length_c   1.000
_cell.angle_alpha   90.00
_cell.angle_beta   90.00
_cell.angle_gamma   90.00
#
_symmetry.space_group_name_H-M   'P 1'
#
loop_
_entity.id
_entity.type
_entity.pdbx_description
1 polymer ?
#
loop_
_entity_poly.entity_id
_entity_poly.type
_entity_poly.pdbx_seq_one_letter_code
_entity_poly.pdbx_strand_id
1 'polypeptide(L)'
;KFVLLSFDKNEHMSDLLKEFLFSMPTAASKNVTKGNPVCFSISQLEAARPDLTIPEVGSEEEKNLFFKVCENGQSWGQVDNVWFADISREVDMTNNRKHFVDSSQSNAIPVVEGRMVQQHRFGTKTYISGSGRSAKWAPCSSGGKSQFYYPLGKMSDALFKRTCTTRAGYCDIAGQTNERAMMSAVIPPNV
;
A
#
# COMPACT_ATOMS: atom_id res chain seq x y z
N LYS A 1 1.75 -6.00 -14.05
CA LYS A 1 0.68 -7.03 -13.95
C LYS A 1 -0.40 -6.64 -14.95
N PHE A 2 -0.88 -7.61 -15.75
CA PHE A 2 -2.00 -7.42 -16.67
C PHE A 2 -3.17 -8.25 -16.15
N VAL A 3 -4.37 -7.67 -16.16
CA VAL A 3 -5.61 -8.38 -15.91
C VAL A 3 -6.29 -8.59 -17.27
N LEU A 4 -6.50 -9.83 -17.66
CA LEU A 4 -7.30 -10.18 -18.82
C LEU A 4 -8.72 -10.42 -18.34
N LEU A 5 -9.64 -9.55 -18.71
CA LEU A 5 -11.08 -9.72 -18.49
C LEU A 5 -11.72 -10.23 -19.78
N SER A 6 -12.33 -11.40 -19.71
CA SER A 6 -13.15 -11.96 -20.78
C SER A 6 -14.60 -11.96 -20.32
N PHE A 7 -15.46 -11.30 -21.09
CA PHE A 7 -16.90 -11.29 -20.84
C PHE A 7 -17.60 -12.05 -21.95
N ASP A 8 -18.45 -12.99 -21.60
CA ASP A 8 -19.39 -13.60 -22.50
C ASP A 8 -20.75 -12.91 -22.31
N LYS A 9 -21.25 -12.24 -23.35
CA LYS A 9 -22.55 -11.58 -23.33
C LYS A 9 -23.62 -12.61 -23.67
N ASN A 10 -24.12 -13.29 -22.65
CA ASN A 10 -25.26 -14.18 -22.80
C ASN A 10 -26.56 -13.40 -22.62
N GLU A 11 -27.35 -13.26 -23.66
CA GLU A 11 -28.61 -12.46 -23.65
C GLU A 11 -29.73 -13.07 -22.80
N HIS A 12 -29.53 -14.23 -22.20
CA HIS A 12 -30.49 -14.96 -21.40
C HIS A 12 -30.05 -15.30 -19.96
N MET A 13 -29.14 -14.51 -19.40
CA MET A 13 -28.89 -14.65 -17.96
C MET A 13 -30.09 -14.14 -17.18
N SER A 14 -30.87 -15.10 -16.61
CA SER A 14 -31.84 -14.79 -15.59
C SER A 14 -31.17 -14.04 -14.44
N ASP A 15 -31.91 -13.14 -13.76
CA ASP A 15 -31.46 -12.32 -12.61
C ASP A 15 -30.92 -13.13 -11.41
N LEU A 16 -30.76 -14.44 -11.55
CA LEU A 16 -30.34 -15.39 -10.50
C LEU A 16 -28.83 -15.69 -10.49
N LEU A 17 -28.10 -15.39 -11.55
CA LEU A 17 -26.65 -15.68 -11.56
C LEU A 17 -25.84 -14.41 -11.22
N LYS A 18 -25.86 -14.04 -9.96
CA LYS A 18 -24.99 -13.01 -9.37
C LYS A 18 -23.64 -13.60 -8.91
N GLU A 19 -23.16 -14.61 -9.62
CA GLU A 19 -21.88 -15.25 -9.33
C GLU A 19 -20.93 -15.10 -10.50
N PHE A 20 -19.65 -14.95 -10.23
CA PHE A 20 -18.62 -14.94 -11.25
C PHE A 20 -17.42 -15.78 -10.80
N LEU A 21 -16.74 -16.36 -11.78
CA LEU A 21 -15.55 -17.16 -11.57
C LEU A 21 -14.31 -16.28 -11.80
N PHE A 22 -13.42 -16.29 -10.84
CA PHE A 22 -12.15 -15.60 -10.92
C PHE A 22 -11.01 -16.62 -10.84
N SER A 23 -10.05 -16.54 -11.75
CA SER A 23 -8.86 -17.38 -11.73
C SER A 23 -7.61 -16.50 -11.73
N MET A 24 -6.72 -16.71 -10.76
CA MET A 24 -5.41 -16.11 -10.74
C MET A 24 -4.40 -17.02 -11.48
N PRO A 25 -3.86 -16.59 -12.63
CA PRO A 25 -2.81 -17.33 -13.27
C PRO A 25 -1.52 -17.28 -12.43
N THR A 26 -0.95 -18.43 -12.11
CA THR A 26 0.39 -18.47 -11.53
C THR A 26 1.43 -17.98 -12.55
N ALA A 27 2.50 -17.34 -12.08
CA ALA A 27 3.55 -16.76 -12.94
C ALA A 27 4.23 -17.79 -13.88
N ALA A 28 4.08 -19.09 -13.61
CA ALA A 28 4.59 -20.19 -14.41
C ALA A 28 3.59 -20.70 -15.46
N SER A 29 2.33 -20.27 -15.42
CA SER A 29 1.30 -20.78 -16.34
C SER A 29 1.25 -19.93 -17.61
N LYS A 30 1.65 -20.51 -18.73
CA LYS A 30 1.41 -19.95 -20.07
C LYS A 30 -0.07 -20.07 -20.51
N ASN A 31 -0.89 -20.80 -19.77
CA ASN A 31 -2.30 -21.02 -20.04
C ASN A 31 -3.14 -20.43 -18.88
N VAL A 32 -3.80 -19.33 -19.13
CA VAL A 32 -4.70 -18.65 -18.20
C VAL A 32 -5.82 -19.56 -17.66
N THR A 33 -6.12 -20.64 -18.36
CA THR A 33 -7.19 -21.59 -18.03
C THR A 33 -6.82 -22.71 -17.05
N LYS A 34 -5.58 -22.77 -16.56
CA LYS A 34 -5.11 -23.87 -15.69
C LYS A 34 -5.12 -23.57 -14.18
N GLY A 35 -5.57 -22.41 -13.76
CA GLY A 35 -5.84 -22.15 -12.34
C GLY A 35 -7.18 -22.75 -11.93
N ASN A 36 -7.30 -23.25 -10.70
CA ASN A 36 -8.60 -23.58 -10.15
C ASN A 36 -9.38 -22.26 -9.98
N PRO A 37 -10.53 -22.12 -10.66
CA PRO A 37 -11.32 -20.90 -10.52
C PRO A 37 -11.90 -20.82 -9.11
N VAL A 38 -11.89 -19.61 -8.54
CA VAL A 38 -12.54 -19.31 -7.27
C VAL A 38 -13.84 -18.58 -7.58
N CYS A 39 -14.95 -19.07 -7.04
CA CYS A 39 -16.25 -18.49 -7.26
C CYS A 39 -16.57 -17.42 -6.22
N PHE A 40 -17.06 -16.27 -6.68
CA PHE A 40 -17.53 -15.17 -5.83
C PHE A 40 -18.99 -14.86 -6.13
N SER A 41 -19.80 -14.69 -5.10
CA SER A 41 -21.10 -14.05 -5.25
C SER A 41 -20.96 -12.53 -5.08
N ILE A 42 -21.77 -11.78 -5.80
CA ILE A 42 -21.81 -10.31 -5.68
C ILE A 42 -22.20 -9.92 -4.26
N SER A 43 -23.17 -10.59 -3.65
CA SER A 43 -23.60 -10.30 -2.30
C SER A 43 -22.51 -10.49 -1.24
N GLN A 44 -21.65 -11.51 -1.40
CA GLN A 44 -20.49 -11.71 -0.52
C GLN A 44 -19.47 -10.57 -0.66
N LEU A 45 -19.23 -10.12 -1.90
CA LEU A 45 -18.31 -9.01 -2.14
C LEU A 45 -18.87 -7.70 -1.59
N GLU A 46 -20.14 -7.39 -1.83
CA GLU A 46 -20.79 -6.19 -1.30
C GLU A 46 -20.70 -6.10 0.23
N ALA A 47 -20.92 -7.24 0.91
CA ALA A 47 -20.84 -7.32 2.36
C ALA A 47 -19.39 -7.10 2.88
N ALA A 48 -18.40 -7.60 2.18
CA ALA A 48 -17.01 -7.51 2.59
C ALA A 48 -16.31 -6.23 2.11
N ARG A 49 -16.64 -5.77 0.91
CA ARG A 49 -16.01 -4.65 0.21
C ARG A 49 -17.04 -3.85 -0.57
N PRO A 50 -17.52 -2.73 -0.04
CA PRO A 50 -18.51 -1.87 -0.71
C PRO A 50 -18.08 -1.35 -2.09
N ASP A 51 -16.77 -1.30 -2.36
CA ASP A 51 -16.19 -0.93 -3.66
C ASP A 51 -16.18 -2.06 -4.68
N LEU A 52 -16.69 -3.24 -4.33
CA LEU A 52 -16.72 -4.46 -5.15
C LEU A 52 -15.35 -4.90 -5.68
N THR A 53 -14.27 -4.45 -5.08
CA THR A 53 -12.93 -4.89 -5.47
C THR A 53 -12.74 -6.38 -5.17
N ILE A 54 -12.41 -7.15 -6.19
CA ILE A 54 -12.16 -8.59 -6.07
C ILE A 54 -10.86 -8.82 -5.28
N PRO A 55 -10.90 -9.61 -4.19
CA PRO A 55 -9.70 -9.93 -3.43
C PRO A 55 -8.77 -10.83 -4.25
N GLU A 56 -7.46 -10.63 -4.10
CA GLU A 56 -6.43 -11.46 -4.73
C GLU A 56 -6.24 -12.75 -3.91
N VAL A 57 -7.04 -13.77 -4.22
CA VAL A 57 -7.00 -15.08 -3.56
C VAL A 57 -6.77 -16.19 -4.60
N GLY A 58 -6.01 -17.21 -4.24
CA GLY A 58 -5.61 -18.30 -5.13
C GLY A 58 -6.36 -19.61 -4.89
N SER A 59 -7.18 -19.71 -3.83
CA SER A 59 -7.96 -20.91 -3.50
C SER A 59 -9.25 -20.58 -2.77
N GLU A 60 -10.15 -21.56 -2.68
CA GLU A 60 -11.39 -21.45 -1.91
C GLU A 60 -11.12 -21.27 -0.40
N GLU A 61 -10.05 -21.86 0.13
CA GLU A 61 -9.63 -21.72 1.52
C GLU A 61 -9.19 -20.28 1.81
N GLU A 62 -8.39 -19.68 0.93
CA GLU A 62 -7.99 -18.28 1.04
C GLU A 62 -9.18 -17.33 0.94
N LYS A 63 -10.12 -17.60 0.03
CA LYS A 63 -11.38 -16.86 -0.07
C LYS A 63 -12.16 -16.92 1.23
N ASN A 64 -12.36 -18.12 1.77
CA ASN A 64 -13.10 -18.31 3.00
C ASN A 64 -12.44 -17.62 4.19
N LEU A 65 -11.11 -17.64 4.26
CA LEU A 65 -10.36 -16.92 5.26
C LEU A 65 -10.54 -15.40 5.11
N PHE A 66 -10.48 -14.89 3.88
CA PHE A 66 -10.69 -13.47 3.59
C PHE A 66 -12.07 -13.00 4.09
N PHE A 67 -13.14 -13.68 3.72
CA PHE A 67 -14.49 -13.31 4.16
C PHE A 67 -14.64 -13.42 5.68
N LYS A 68 -14.11 -14.48 6.29
CA LYS A 68 -14.11 -14.63 7.75
C LYS A 68 -13.40 -13.47 8.47
N VAL A 69 -12.33 -12.97 7.91
CA VAL A 69 -11.63 -11.77 8.45
C VAL A 69 -12.52 -10.54 8.28
N CYS A 70 -13.16 -10.35 7.13
CA CYS A 70 -14.07 -9.22 6.91
C CYS A 70 -15.29 -9.26 7.84
N GLU A 71 -15.88 -10.42 8.08
CA GLU A 71 -17.03 -10.61 8.97
C GLU A 71 -16.70 -10.33 10.44
N ASN A 72 -15.49 -10.64 10.89
CA ASN A 72 -15.04 -10.47 12.28
C ASN A 72 -14.21 -9.20 12.50
N GLY A 73 -13.85 -8.51 11.44
CA GLY A 73 -13.09 -7.26 11.46
C GLY A 73 -13.99 -6.04 11.31
N GLN A 74 -13.42 -4.88 11.57
CA GLN A 74 -14.04 -3.59 11.25
C GLN A 74 -13.31 -2.95 10.08
N SER A 75 -14.06 -2.46 9.11
CA SER A 75 -13.48 -1.72 7.98
C SER A 75 -12.93 -0.38 8.43
N TRP A 76 -11.71 -0.06 8.02
CA TRP A 76 -11.16 1.26 8.21
C TRP A 76 -11.92 2.29 7.36
N GLY A 77 -12.13 3.48 7.92
CA GLY A 77 -12.75 4.59 7.19
C GLY A 77 -14.26 4.70 7.34
N GLN A 78 -14.92 3.86 8.15
CA GLN A 78 -16.31 4.11 8.55
C GLN A 78 -16.36 5.28 9.52
N VAL A 79 -17.24 6.26 9.23
CA VAL A 79 -17.31 7.56 9.93
C VAL A 79 -17.55 7.41 11.43
N ASP A 80 -18.27 6.37 11.83
CA ASP A 80 -18.64 6.11 13.23
C ASP A 80 -17.62 5.21 13.95
N ASN A 81 -16.50 4.90 13.29
CA ASN A 81 -15.49 4.01 13.84
C ASN A 81 -14.41 4.81 14.57
N VAL A 82 -14.12 4.42 15.81
CA VAL A 82 -13.03 4.97 16.64
C VAL A 82 -11.65 4.86 15.95
N TRP A 83 -11.52 3.95 15.00
CA TRP A 83 -10.30 3.66 14.24
C TRP A 83 -10.29 4.31 12.85
N PHE A 84 -10.85 5.51 12.72
CA PHE A 84 -10.71 6.26 11.48
C PHE A 84 -9.24 6.58 11.20
N ALA A 85 -8.77 6.24 10.01
CA ALA A 85 -7.44 6.58 9.54
C ALA A 85 -7.53 7.27 8.16
N ASP A 86 -7.00 8.48 8.07
CA ASP A 86 -6.78 9.17 6.79
C ASP A 86 -5.46 8.66 6.18
N ILE A 87 -5.59 7.73 5.24
CA ILE A 87 -4.43 7.14 4.55
C ILE A 87 -4.11 7.98 3.33
N SER A 88 -2.94 8.60 3.34
CA SER A 88 -2.50 9.43 2.22
C SER A 88 -1.00 9.31 1.96
N ARG A 89 -0.60 9.57 0.72
CA ARG A 89 0.79 9.75 0.35
C ARG A 89 1.12 11.23 0.42
N GLU A 90 1.92 11.63 1.39
CA GLU A 90 2.29 13.03 1.62
C GLU A 90 3.16 13.59 0.48
N VAL A 91 4.09 12.79 0.00
CA VAL A 91 5.02 13.16 -1.08
C VAL A 91 5.09 12.03 -2.10
N ASP A 92 4.83 12.34 -3.35
CA ASP A 92 4.96 11.41 -4.46
C ASP A 92 6.36 11.53 -5.09
N MET A 93 7.10 10.39 -5.11
CA MET A 93 8.48 10.35 -5.62
C MET A 93 8.61 10.65 -7.11
N THR A 94 7.53 10.56 -7.87
CA THR A 94 7.50 10.88 -9.31
C THR A 94 7.09 12.32 -9.54
N ASN A 95 5.95 12.71 -9.03
CA ASN A 95 5.35 14.03 -9.32
C ASN A 95 6.07 15.17 -8.59
N ASN A 96 6.55 14.92 -7.37
CA ASN A 96 7.26 15.89 -6.55
C ASN A 96 8.78 15.89 -6.74
N ARG A 97 9.33 14.94 -7.52
CA ARG A 97 10.76 14.75 -7.73
C ARG A 97 11.52 16.05 -8.09
N LYS A 98 10.93 16.89 -8.92
CA LYS A 98 11.50 18.18 -9.36
C LYS A 98 11.77 19.17 -8.22
N HIS A 99 11.16 18.97 -7.05
CA HIS A 99 11.31 19.82 -5.88
C HIS A 99 12.33 19.28 -4.87
N PHE A 100 12.77 18.03 -5.02
CA PHE A 100 13.69 17.43 -4.07
C PHE A 100 15.09 18.04 -4.20
N VAL A 101 15.73 18.21 -3.06
CA VAL A 101 17.11 18.59 -2.94
C VAL A 101 17.92 17.47 -2.27
N ASP A 102 19.20 17.33 -2.63
CA ASP A 102 20.04 16.19 -2.21
C ASP A 102 20.70 16.39 -0.83
N SER A 103 20.60 17.59 -0.25
CA SER A 103 21.16 17.90 1.06
C SER A 103 20.20 18.73 1.89
N SER A 104 20.34 18.66 3.20
CA SER A 104 19.60 19.52 4.11
C SER A 104 20.02 20.98 3.88
N GLN A 105 19.19 21.74 3.23
CA GLN A 105 19.24 23.19 3.25
C GLN A 105 18.56 23.67 4.53
N SER A 106 18.93 24.84 5.02
CA SER A 106 18.37 25.40 6.25
C SER A 106 16.82 25.51 6.28
N ASN A 107 16.18 25.31 5.14
CA ASN A 107 14.74 25.47 4.92
C ASN A 107 14.11 24.23 4.23
N ALA A 108 14.61 23.04 4.48
CA ALA A 108 14.11 21.79 3.92
C ALA A 108 14.02 20.71 5.01
N ILE A 109 13.01 19.84 4.91
CA ILE A 109 12.85 18.70 5.80
C ILE A 109 13.18 17.38 5.09
N PRO A 110 13.66 16.37 5.81
CA PRO A 110 13.99 15.08 5.22
C PRO A 110 12.76 14.38 4.68
N VAL A 111 12.88 13.76 3.50
CA VAL A 111 11.85 12.89 2.92
C VAL A 111 12.02 11.49 3.45
N VAL A 112 10.97 10.96 4.06
CA VAL A 112 10.96 9.58 4.58
C VAL A 112 10.71 8.61 3.43
N GLU A 113 11.65 7.69 3.21
CA GLU A 113 11.50 6.60 2.26
C GLU A 113 11.10 5.31 2.98
N GLY A 114 10.31 4.44 2.33
CA GLY A 114 9.84 3.19 2.92
C GLY A 114 10.93 2.31 3.51
N ARG A 115 12.16 2.33 2.93
CA ARG A 115 13.32 1.60 3.46
C ARG A 115 13.82 2.10 4.83
N MET A 116 13.41 3.29 5.26
CA MET A 116 13.72 3.84 6.59
C MET A 116 12.73 3.37 7.65
N VAL A 117 11.62 2.76 7.23
CA VAL A 117 10.56 2.27 8.12
C VAL A 117 10.70 0.76 8.26
N GLN A 118 10.80 0.29 9.49
CA GLN A 118 10.76 -1.11 9.88
C GLN A 118 9.64 -1.31 10.90
N GLN A 119 9.32 -2.57 11.21
CA GLN A 119 8.28 -2.86 12.20
C GLN A 119 8.57 -2.16 13.54
N HIS A 120 7.70 -1.23 13.92
CA HIS A 120 7.79 -0.40 15.13
C HIS A 120 9.02 0.50 15.26
N ARG A 121 9.82 0.65 14.18
CA ARG A 121 11.07 1.43 14.22
C ARG A 121 11.20 2.31 13.00
N PHE A 122 11.44 3.60 13.24
CA PHE A 122 11.74 4.61 12.23
C PHE A 122 13.24 4.92 12.19
N GLY A 123 13.75 5.33 11.03
CA GLY A 123 15.13 5.77 10.85
C GLY A 123 16.16 4.65 10.98
N THR A 124 15.80 3.41 10.61
CA THR A 124 16.67 2.23 10.75
C THR A 124 17.73 2.09 9.67
N LYS A 125 17.66 2.94 8.64
CA LYS A 125 18.66 3.03 7.57
C LYS A 125 19.05 4.47 7.33
N THR A 126 20.33 4.68 7.03
CA THR A 126 20.88 5.97 6.66
C THR A 126 21.39 5.94 5.22
N TYR A 127 21.12 7.00 4.48
CA TYR A 127 21.65 7.17 3.14
C TYR A 127 23.15 7.46 3.16
N ILE A 128 23.90 6.80 2.30
CA ILE A 128 25.36 6.98 2.16
C ILE A 128 25.69 7.74 0.87
N SER A 129 25.28 7.20 -0.28
CA SER A 129 25.65 7.75 -1.58
C SER A 129 24.87 7.11 -2.72
N GLY A 130 24.99 7.65 -3.93
CA GLY A 130 24.41 7.13 -5.15
C GLY A 130 22.99 7.63 -5.39
N SER A 131 22.34 7.15 -6.46
CA SER A 131 20.98 7.56 -6.80
C SER A 131 20.18 6.41 -7.41
N GLY A 132 18.85 6.46 -7.33
CA GLY A 132 17.96 5.45 -7.89
C GLY A 132 18.31 4.04 -7.41
N ARG A 133 18.51 3.11 -8.35
CA ARG A 133 18.86 1.71 -8.03
C ARG A 133 20.27 1.53 -7.48
N SER A 134 21.18 2.48 -7.71
CA SER A 134 22.55 2.46 -7.19
C SER A 134 22.70 3.14 -5.82
N ALA A 135 21.63 3.64 -5.24
CA ALA A 135 21.65 4.26 -3.91
C ALA A 135 22.09 3.26 -2.84
N LYS A 136 23.16 3.63 -2.11
CA LYS A 136 23.74 2.82 -1.02
C LYS A 136 23.21 3.31 0.31
N TRP A 137 22.78 2.35 1.13
CA TRP A 137 22.22 2.57 2.46
C TRP A 137 22.90 1.67 3.46
N ALA A 138 23.08 2.15 4.66
CA ALA A 138 23.62 1.37 5.78
C ALA A 138 22.59 1.27 6.91
N PRO A 139 22.64 0.21 7.73
CA PRO A 139 21.88 0.13 8.96
C PRO A 139 22.22 1.31 9.90
N CYS A 140 21.21 1.79 10.61
CA CYS A 140 21.34 2.86 11.60
C CYS A 140 20.47 2.53 12.82
N SER A 141 20.91 2.90 14.01
CA SER A 141 20.15 2.65 15.24
C SER A 141 18.96 3.58 15.41
N SER A 142 19.11 4.84 14.96
CA SER A 142 18.04 5.86 14.97
C SER A 142 18.45 7.08 14.13
N GLY A 143 17.48 7.82 13.62
CA GLY A 143 17.73 9.13 13.01
C GLY A 143 18.57 9.10 11.73
N GLY A 144 18.38 8.06 10.90
CA GLY A 144 19.13 7.92 9.66
C GLY A 144 18.96 9.11 8.71
N LYS A 145 20.05 9.51 8.03
CA LYS A 145 20.04 10.57 7.01
C LYS A 145 19.19 10.14 5.82
N SER A 146 18.30 11.03 5.36
CA SER A 146 17.52 10.84 4.14
C SER A 146 18.34 11.10 2.87
N GLN A 147 17.95 10.48 1.76
CA GLN A 147 18.52 10.76 0.46
C GLN A 147 18.05 12.10 -0.08
N PHE A 148 16.81 12.46 0.18
CA PHE A 148 16.16 13.65 -0.35
C PHE A 148 15.59 14.51 0.78
N TYR A 149 15.51 15.79 0.49
CA TYR A 149 14.90 16.79 1.35
C TYR A 149 13.85 17.56 0.54
N TYR A 150 12.79 17.99 1.21
CA TYR A 150 11.72 18.76 0.59
C TYR A 150 11.72 20.19 1.13
N PRO A 151 11.91 21.23 0.28
CA PRO A 151 11.96 22.61 0.71
C PRO A 151 10.61 23.07 1.30
N LEU A 152 10.63 23.70 2.46
CA LEU A 152 9.43 24.21 3.14
C LEU A 152 8.61 25.16 2.24
N GLY A 153 9.27 26.03 1.48
CA GLY A 153 8.62 26.98 0.57
C GLY A 153 7.91 26.33 -0.63
N LYS A 154 8.00 24.99 -0.80
CA LYS A 154 7.27 24.23 -1.83
C LYS A 154 6.15 23.37 -1.24
N MET A 155 5.98 23.37 0.06
CA MET A 155 4.90 22.65 0.73
C MET A 155 3.58 23.42 0.67
N SER A 156 2.49 22.69 0.55
CA SER A 156 1.18 23.24 0.86
C SER A 156 1.01 23.37 2.36
N ASP A 157 0.12 24.25 2.80
CA ASP A 157 -0.19 24.44 4.24
C ASP A 157 -0.65 23.14 4.89
N ALA A 158 -1.42 22.32 4.17
CA ALA A 158 -1.88 21.02 4.66
C ALA A 158 -0.71 20.05 4.88
N LEU A 159 0.24 19.98 3.92
CA LEU A 159 1.43 19.15 4.06
C LEU A 159 2.31 19.65 5.21
N PHE A 160 2.53 20.94 5.30
CA PHE A 160 3.30 21.55 6.40
C PHE A 160 2.72 21.21 7.77
N LYS A 161 1.40 21.38 7.95
CA LYS A 161 0.71 21.01 9.20
C LYS A 161 0.92 19.53 9.56
N ARG A 162 0.83 18.62 8.57
CA ARG A 162 1.07 17.20 8.80
C ARG A 162 2.51 16.91 9.23
N THR A 163 3.49 17.57 8.64
CA THR A 163 4.92 17.38 9.02
C THR A 163 5.23 17.86 10.43
N CYS A 164 4.46 18.80 10.98
CA CYS A 164 4.60 19.29 12.35
C CYS A 164 4.01 18.33 13.41
N THR A 165 3.35 17.24 13.00
CA THR A 165 2.70 16.28 13.91
C THR A 165 3.34 14.92 13.82
N THR A 166 3.18 14.11 14.87
CA THR A 166 3.53 12.69 14.85
C THR A 166 2.57 11.94 13.94
N ARG A 167 3.11 11.06 13.08
CA ARG A 167 2.34 10.29 12.11
C ARG A 167 2.64 8.80 12.22
N ALA A 168 1.70 7.96 11.85
CA ALA A 168 1.99 6.56 11.56
C ALA A 168 2.37 6.43 10.08
N GLY A 169 3.54 5.86 9.81
CA GLY A 169 3.98 5.57 8.44
C GLY A 169 4.08 4.07 8.22
N TYR A 170 3.73 3.60 7.03
CA TYR A 170 3.88 2.20 6.66
C TYR A 170 4.47 2.05 5.26
N CYS A 171 5.09 0.88 5.02
CA CYS A 171 5.58 0.52 3.69
C CYS A 171 4.42 0.05 2.82
N ASP A 172 4.16 0.77 1.74
CA ASP A 172 3.14 0.44 0.74
C ASP A 172 3.44 -0.88 0.00
N ILE A 173 4.73 -1.19 -0.18
CA ILE A 173 5.18 -2.40 -0.86
C ILE A 173 5.92 -3.30 0.13
N ALA A 174 5.38 -4.49 0.37
CA ALA A 174 6.04 -5.55 1.10
C ALA A 174 6.50 -6.66 0.14
N GLY A 175 7.70 -7.21 0.37
CA GLY A 175 8.18 -8.38 -0.36
C GLY A 175 7.49 -9.66 0.14
N GLN A 176 7.26 -10.62 -0.74
CA GLN A 176 6.67 -11.93 -0.39
C GLN A 176 7.52 -12.71 0.65
N THR A 177 8.80 -12.40 0.73
CA THR A 177 9.74 -13.01 1.69
C THR A 177 9.76 -12.32 3.04
N ASN A 178 9.01 -11.23 3.20
CA ASN A 178 8.93 -10.56 4.50
C ASN A 178 8.08 -11.39 5.47
N GLU A 179 8.57 -11.56 6.67
CA GLU A 179 7.83 -12.22 7.76
C GLU A 179 6.50 -11.52 8.07
N ARG A 180 6.45 -10.20 7.84
CA ARG A 180 5.27 -9.36 8.07
C ARG A 180 4.97 -8.53 6.83
N ALA A 181 3.70 -8.50 6.43
CA ALA A 181 3.25 -7.74 5.26
C ALA A 181 3.19 -6.23 5.54
N MET A 182 2.72 -5.82 6.72
CA MET A 182 2.56 -4.41 7.08
C MET A 182 3.69 -3.97 8.02
N MET A 183 4.75 -3.43 7.44
CA MET A 183 5.82 -2.79 8.21
C MET A 183 5.46 -1.34 8.47
N SER A 184 5.23 -0.99 9.72
CA SER A 184 4.81 0.35 10.13
C SER A 184 5.58 0.83 11.35
N ALA A 185 5.72 2.15 11.47
CA ALA A 185 6.34 2.81 12.61
C ALA A 185 5.75 4.21 12.84
N VAL A 186 5.95 4.70 14.03
CA VAL A 186 5.69 6.11 14.37
C VAL A 186 6.78 6.98 13.76
N ILE A 187 6.40 7.97 12.98
CA ILE A 187 7.28 8.96 12.36
C ILE A 187 7.18 10.25 13.19
N PRO A 188 8.30 10.75 13.71
CA PRO A 188 8.29 11.98 14.50
C PRO A 188 7.95 13.22 13.65
N PRO A 189 7.61 14.35 14.27
CA PRO A 189 7.46 15.62 13.56
C PRO A 189 8.77 16.09 12.94
N ASN A 190 8.66 16.94 11.93
CA ASN A 190 9.76 17.58 11.19
C ASN A 190 10.65 16.62 10.37
N VAL A 191 10.08 15.52 9.95
CA VAL A 191 10.66 14.59 8.97
C VAL A 191 9.63 14.24 7.92
#